data_7ed0d02e50e8e837e62de6ff20388670
#
_entry.id   7ed0d02e50e8e837e62de6ff20388670
#
_cell.length_a   1.000
_cell.length_b   1.000
_cell.length_c   1.000
_cell.angle_alpha   90.00
_cell.angle_beta   90.00
_cell.angle_gamma   90.00
#
_symmetry.space_group_name_H-M   'P 1'
#
loop_
_entity.id
_entity.type
_entity.pdbx_description
1 polymer ?
#
loop_
_entity_poly.entity_id
_entity_poly.type
_entity_poly.pdbx_seq_one_letter_code
_entity_poly.pdbx_strand_id
1 'polypeptide(L)'
;MNADHPNDVRPILVFATHNPNKVRELQEMLGDQYQIQSLTDIGCHEEIVENALTLKGNAQIKARHVVEHYGLDCFADDTGLEVDALDGAPGVFSARYAGIHGDAEGNMTKLLAELERVGATAQEARAAQFRTVICLIQDGQEHLIEGQCKGFIEPARSGAEGFGYDPVFKPEGHSCTFAEMAPEEKNAISHRGRAVRAMVEQLLT
;
A
#
# COMPACT_ATOMS: atom_id res chain seq x y z
N MET A 1 2.18 -29.21 8.55
CA MET A 1 2.51 -29.32 9.98
C MET A 1 3.21 -28.02 10.33
N ASN A 2 2.42 -27.03 10.77
CA ASN A 2 2.97 -25.76 11.24
C ASN A 2 3.63 -26.03 12.60
N ALA A 3 4.91 -25.77 12.70
CA ALA A 3 5.58 -25.78 13.99
C ALA A 3 5.07 -24.58 14.79
N ASP A 4 4.14 -24.81 15.69
CA ASP A 4 3.81 -23.91 16.77
C ASP A 4 5.13 -23.66 17.55
N HIS A 5 5.66 -22.46 17.45
CA HIS A 5 6.71 -21.98 18.33
C HIS A 5 6.03 -21.50 19.64
N PRO A 6 6.10 -22.25 20.74
CA PRO A 6 5.28 -21.99 21.93
C PRO A 6 5.78 -20.83 22.81
N ASN A 7 6.61 -19.92 22.30
CA ASN A 7 7.15 -18.76 23.04
C ASN A 7 7.45 -17.55 22.17
N ASP A 8 6.66 -17.26 21.13
CA ASP A 8 6.80 -15.98 20.45
C ASP A 8 6.06 -14.91 21.31
N VAL A 9 6.83 -14.16 22.10
CA VAL A 9 6.32 -13.10 23.01
C VAL A 9 6.11 -11.76 22.29
N ARG A 10 6.27 -11.71 20.95
CA ARG A 10 6.05 -10.47 20.20
C ARG A 10 4.57 -10.07 20.26
N PRO A 11 4.26 -8.78 20.41
CA PRO A 11 2.87 -8.32 20.32
C PRO A 11 2.31 -8.62 18.94
N ILE A 12 1.07 -9.10 18.90
CA ILE A 12 0.35 -9.35 17.65
C ILE A 12 -0.18 -8.02 17.13
N LEU A 13 0.04 -7.78 15.83
CA LEU A 13 -0.54 -6.64 15.12
C LEU A 13 -1.34 -7.16 13.92
N VAL A 14 -2.66 -7.02 13.97
CA VAL A 14 -3.53 -7.49 12.89
C VAL A 14 -3.51 -6.50 11.74
N PHE A 15 -3.19 -6.99 10.56
CA PHE A 15 -3.26 -6.24 9.30
C PHE A 15 -4.48 -6.67 8.49
N ALA A 16 -5.46 -5.78 8.34
CA ALA A 16 -6.73 -6.03 7.66
C ALA A 16 -6.54 -6.12 6.14
N THR A 17 -5.84 -7.14 5.67
CA THR A 17 -5.56 -7.39 4.26
C THR A 17 -5.51 -8.88 3.93
N HIS A 18 -5.93 -9.24 2.72
CA HIS A 18 -5.69 -10.55 2.09
C HIS A 18 -4.46 -10.54 1.17
N ASN A 19 -3.82 -9.38 0.95
CA ASN A 19 -2.70 -9.26 0.02
C ASN A 19 -1.38 -9.76 0.65
N PRO A 20 -0.84 -10.92 0.24
CA PRO A 20 0.37 -11.48 0.85
C PRO A 20 1.63 -10.64 0.58
N ASN A 21 1.65 -9.85 -0.50
CA ASN A 21 2.77 -8.96 -0.78
C ASN A 21 2.84 -7.82 0.23
N LYS A 22 1.69 -7.26 0.62
CA LYS A 22 1.62 -6.24 1.66
C LYS A 22 2.06 -6.78 3.02
N VAL A 23 1.60 -7.98 3.37
CA VAL A 23 1.97 -8.64 4.64
C VAL A 23 3.48 -8.87 4.71
N ARG A 24 4.07 -9.41 3.62
CA ARG A 24 5.52 -9.64 3.54
C ARG A 24 6.32 -8.34 3.66
N GLU A 25 5.98 -7.33 2.86
CA GLU A 25 6.64 -6.01 2.88
C GLU A 25 6.59 -5.39 4.28
N LEU A 26 5.45 -5.51 4.97
CA LEU A 26 5.30 -5.00 6.32
C LEU A 26 6.11 -5.79 7.35
N GLN A 27 6.11 -7.13 7.27
CA GLN A 27 6.91 -7.96 8.17
C GLN A 27 8.42 -7.69 8.02
N GLU A 28 8.88 -7.45 6.79
CA GLU A 28 10.27 -7.03 6.52
C GLU A 28 10.60 -5.69 7.18
N MET A 29 9.67 -4.72 7.14
CA MET A 29 9.88 -3.41 7.77
C MET A 29 9.86 -3.44 9.30
N LEU A 30 8.99 -4.25 9.89
CA LEU A 30 8.80 -4.33 11.34
C LEU A 30 9.76 -5.35 12.01
N GLY A 31 10.33 -6.26 11.21
CA GLY A 31 11.26 -7.27 11.70
C GLY A 31 10.66 -8.10 12.83
N ASP A 32 11.43 -8.20 13.93
CA ASP A 32 11.03 -8.98 15.12
C ASP A 32 10.25 -8.17 16.17
N GLN A 33 9.84 -6.93 15.86
CA GLN A 33 9.13 -6.09 16.84
C GLN A 33 7.68 -6.55 17.02
N TYR A 34 7.04 -7.03 15.96
CA TYR A 34 5.64 -7.47 15.95
C TYR A 34 5.47 -8.78 15.19
N GLN A 35 4.50 -9.57 15.61
CA GLN A 35 3.97 -10.68 14.82
C GLN A 35 2.77 -10.16 14.01
N ILE A 36 2.92 -10.08 12.68
CA ILE A 36 1.83 -9.65 11.81
C ILE A 36 0.90 -10.82 11.55
N GLN A 37 -0.40 -10.60 11.77
CA GLN A 37 -1.47 -11.50 11.35
C GLN A 37 -2.32 -10.84 10.27
N SER A 38 -2.56 -11.57 9.18
CA SER A 38 -3.45 -11.16 8.09
C SER A 38 -4.92 -11.45 8.43
N LEU A 39 -5.84 -11.01 7.56
CA LEU A 39 -7.25 -11.40 7.65
C LEU A 39 -7.42 -12.94 7.62
N THR A 40 -6.65 -13.62 6.78
CA THR A 40 -6.68 -15.09 6.70
C THR A 40 -6.25 -15.74 8.01
N ASP A 41 -5.22 -15.21 8.67
CA ASP A 41 -4.70 -15.76 9.93
C ASP A 41 -5.68 -15.64 11.09
N ILE A 42 -6.53 -14.60 11.09
CA ILE A 42 -7.60 -14.41 12.09
C ILE A 42 -8.93 -15.09 11.70
N GLY A 43 -8.94 -15.84 10.58
CA GLY A 43 -10.12 -16.58 10.11
C GLY A 43 -11.14 -15.73 9.34
N CYS A 44 -10.81 -14.51 8.93
CA CYS A 44 -11.62 -13.70 8.04
C CYS A 44 -11.34 -14.13 6.60
N HIS A 45 -12.29 -14.79 5.96
CA HIS A 45 -12.19 -15.29 4.58
C HIS A 45 -13.08 -14.54 3.60
N GLU A 46 -13.99 -13.70 4.10
CA GLU A 46 -14.83 -12.85 3.27
C GLU A 46 -14.06 -11.67 2.68
N GLU A 47 -14.48 -11.26 1.49
CA GLU A 47 -13.97 -10.05 0.86
C GLU A 47 -14.64 -8.80 1.49
N ILE A 48 -13.84 -7.90 2.03
CA ILE A 48 -14.32 -6.63 2.57
C ILE A 48 -14.55 -5.67 1.41
N VAL A 49 -15.79 -5.25 1.21
CA VAL A 49 -16.18 -4.38 0.09
C VAL A 49 -15.65 -2.96 0.30
N GLU A 50 -14.66 -2.57 -0.50
CA GLU A 50 -14.06 -1.24 -0.52
C GLU A 50 -14.82 -0.31 -1.49
N ASN A 51 -15.88 0.33 -1.01
CA ASN A 51 -16.79 1.17 -1.80
C ASN A 51 -16.66 2.67 -1.52
N ALA A 52 -15.72 3.09 -0.68
CA ALA A 52 -15.45 4.50 -0.47
C ALA A 52 -14.74 5.12 -1.69
N LEU A 53 -14.96 6.43 -1.88
CA LEU A 53 -14.33 7.20 -2.95
C LEU A 53 -12.99 7.82 -2.54
N THR A 54 -12.43 7.41 -1.40
CA THR A 54 -11.16 7.90 -0.85
C THR A 54 -10.36 6.77 -0.23
N LEU A 55 -9.03 6.88 -0.29
CA LEU A 55 -8.12 5.94 0.38
C LEU A 55 -8.41 5.86 1.89
N LYS A 56 -8.63 7.01 2.53
CA LYS A 56 -9.03 7.09 3.93
C LYS A 56 -10.28 6.25 4.21
N GLY A 57 -11.33 6.43 3.43
CA GLY A 57 -12.60 5.71 3.63
C GLY A 57 -12.44 4.19 3.49
N ASN A 58 -11.69 3.72 2.50
CA ASN A 58 -11.44 2.29 2.33
C ASN A 58 -10.57 1.71 3.46
N ALA A 59 -9.54 2.43 3.92
CA ALA A 59 -8.76 2.01 5.09
C ALA A 59 -9.65 1.90 6.34
N GLN A 60 -10.53 2.88 6.58
CA GLN A 60 -11.49 2.86 7.70
C GLN A 60 -12.47 1.69 7.59
N ILE A 61 -13.04 1.42 6.42
CA ILE A 61 -13.97 0.28 6.21
C ILE A 61 -13.28 -1.02 6.62
N LYS A 62 -12.06 -1.27 6.16
CA LYS A 62 -11.33 -2.50 6.47
C LYS A 62 -10.99 -2.64 7.94
N ALA A 63 -10.49 -1.58 8.57
CA ALA A 63 -10.12 -1.63 9.98
C ALA A 63 -11.35 -1.82 10.88
N ARG A 64 -12.43 -1.07 10.63
CA ARG A 64 -13.68 -1.20 11.40
C ARG A 64 -14.33 -2.58 11.25
N HIS A 65 -14.26 -3.18 10.05
CA HIS A 65 -14.75 -4.55 9.84
C HIS A 65 -14.09 -5.55 10.79
N VAL A 66 -12.77 -5.46 10.96
CA VAL A 66 -12.03 -6.35 11.89
C VAL A 66 -12.46 -6.11 13.33
N VAL A 67 -12.57 -4.87 13.78
CA VAL A 67 -13.01 -4.56 15.15
C VAL A 67 -14.43 -5.03 15.39
N GLU A 68 -15.35 -4.77 14.48
CA GLU A 68 -16.78 -5.09 14.63
C GLU A 68 -17.06 -6.59 14.61
N HIS A 69 -16.35 -7.37 13.79
CA HIS A 69 -16.65 -8.80 13.60
C HIS A 69 -15.72 -9.73 14.40
N TYR A 70 -14.52 -9.28 14.70
CA TYR A 70 -13.49 -10.11 15.36
C TYR A 70 -13.07 -9.56 16.73
N GLY A 71 -13.43 -8.30 17.07
CA GLY A 71 -13.10 -7.69 18.37
C GLY A 71 -11.60 -7.50 18.59
N LEU A 72 -10.82 -7.38 17.51
CA LEU A 72 -9.36 -7.28 17.55
C LEU A 72 -8.92 -5.86 17.20
N ASP A 73 -7.94 -5.34 17.92
CA ASP A 73 -7.19 -4.17 17.53
C ASP A 73 -6.43 -4.46 16.23
N CYS A 74 -6.48 -3.52 15.31
CA CYS A 74 -5.94 -3.76 13.98
C CYS A 74 -5.56 -2.46 13.27
N PHE A 75 -4.88 -2.61 12.16
CA PHE A 75 -4.76 -1.55 11.19
C PHE A 75 -5.11 -2.05 9.79
N ALA A 76 -5.49 -1.11 8.93
CA ALA A 76 -5.71 -1.33 7.50
C ALA A 76 -5.01 -0.23 6.71
N ASP A 77 -4.50 -0.56 5.54
CA ASP A 77 -4.00 0.43 4.59
C ASP A 77 -4.86 0.48 3.32
N ASP A 78 -4.96 1.66 2.73
CA ASP A 78 -5.32 1.79 1.32
C ASP A 78 -4.30 2.67 0.62
N THR A 79 -3.95 2.30 -0.61
CA THR A 79 -2.87 2.91 -1.36
C THR A 79 -3.32 3.25 -2.77
N GLY A 80 -3.00 4.45 -3.22
CA GLY A 80 -3.24 4.90 -4.57
C GLY A 80 -2.02 5.57 -5.18
N LEU A 81 -1.93 5.43 -6.51
CA LEU A 81 -1.08 6.25 -7.37
C LEU A 81 -1.92 7.42 -7.86
N GLU A 82 -1.45 8.63 -7.64
CA GLU A 82 -2.10 9.87 -8.08
C GLU A 82 -1.19 10.54 -9.12
N VAL A 83 -1.72 10.82 -10.32
CA VAL A 83 -0.94 11.40 -11.43
C VAL A 83 -1.53 12.75 -11.81
N ASP A 84 -0.71 13.80 -11.74
CA ASP A 84 -1.17 15.18 -11.89
C ASP A 84 -1.83 15.44 -13.25
N ALA A 85 -1.25 14.96 -14.35
CA ALA A 85 -1.79 15.12 -15.70
C ALA A 85 -3.11 14.37 -15.94
N LEU A 86 -3.52 13.51 -15.01
CA LEU A 86 -4.76 12.73 -15.07
C LEU A 86 -5.72 13.12 -13.93
N ASP A 87 -5.62 14.36 -13.42
CA ASP A 87 -6.46 14.88 -12.32
C ASP A 87 -6.47 13.95 -11.09
N GLY A 88 -5.32 13.35 -10.76
CA GLY A 88 -5.15 12.43 -9.65
C GLY A 88 -5.56 10.98 -9.94
N ALA A 89 -6.00 10.65 -11.16
CA ALA A 89 -6.24 9.25 -11.50
C ALA A 89 -4.90 8.48 -11.60
N PRO A 90 -4.90 7.17 -11.31
CA PRO A 90 -6.01 6.29 -10.92
C PRO A 90 -6.52 6.47 -9.48
N GLY A 91 -5.76 7.06 -8.55
CA GLY A 91 -6.16 7.34 -7.16
C GLY A 91 -6.69 6.08 -6.44
N VAL A 92 -7.86 6.16 -5.84
CA VAL A 92 -8.51 5.05 -5.12
C VAL A 92 -8.81 3.84 -6.03
N PHE A 93 -8.79 4.01 -7.34
CA PHE A 93 -9.01 2.93 -8.32
C PHE A 93 -7.72 2.25 -8.77
N SER A 94 -6.57 2.53 -8.14
CA SER A 94 -5.25 2.02 -8.57
C SER A 94 -5.22 0.50 -8.76
N ALA A 95 -5.81 -0.27 -7.87
CA ALA A 95 -5.81 -1.74 -7.97
C ALA A 95 -6.69 -2.31 -9.10
N ARG A 96 -7.63 -1.50 -9.63
CA ARG A 96 -8.62 -1.92 -10.66
C ARG A 96 -8.76 -0.90 -11.80
N TYR A 97 -7.71 -0.15 -12.10
CA TYR A 97 -7.75 0.95 -13.06
C TYR A 97 -8.15 0.50 -14.46
N ALA A 98 -7.68 -0.67 -14.90
CA ALA A 98 -8.07 -1.30 -16.17
C ALA A 98 -9.40 -2.08 -16.09
N GLY A 99 -10.05 -2.15 -14.90
CA GLY A 99 -11.32 -2.82 -14.68
C GLY A 99 -11.21 -4.14 -13.93
N ILE A 100 -10.08 -4.83 -14.00
CA ILE A 100 -9.84 -6.10 -13.29
C ILE A 100 -9.00 -5.82 -12.05
N HIS A 101 -9.47 -6.26 -10.87
CA HIS A 101 -8.76 -6.08 -9.62
C HIS A 101 -7.45 -6.88 -9.62
N GLY A 102 -6.33 -6.22 -9.30
CA GLY A 102 -5.01 -6.85 -9.22
C GLY A 102 -4.30 -7.07 -10.56
N ASP A 103 -4.90 -6.68 -11.69
CA ASP A 103 -4.25 -6.74 -13.00
C ASP A 103 -3.22 -5.61 -13.16
N ALA A 104 -2.01 -5.82 -12.60
CA ALA A 104 -0.94 -4.83 -12.64
C ALA A 104 -0.53 -4.48 -14.07
N GLU A 105 -0.44 -5.46 -14.96
CA GLU A 105 -0.05 -5.27 -16.36
C GLU A 105 -1.06 -4.42 -17.13
N GLY A 106 -2.36 -4.74 -17.00
CA GLY A 106 -3.44 -3.97 -17.60
C GLY A 106 -3.51 -2.55 -17.03
N ASN A 107 -3.34 -2.40 -15.72
CA ASN A 107 -3.36 -1.10 -15.05
C ASN A 107 -2.21 -0.19 -15.51
N MET A 108 -0.97 -0.70 -15.60
CA MET A 108 0.17 0.04 -16.14
C MET A 108 -0.01 0.39 -17.62
N THR A 109 -0.49 -0.56 -18.43
CA THR A 109 -0.75 -0.34 -19.86
C THR A 109 -1.75 0.79 -20.05
N LYS A 110 -2.86 0.79 -19.31
CA LYS A 110 -3.83 1.87 -19.36
C LYS A 110 -3.25 3.19 -18.91
N LEU A 111 -2.48 3.22 -17.81
CA LEU A 111 -1.85 4.44 -17.32
C LEU A 111 -0.96 5.09 -18.37
N LEU A 112 -0.10 4.31 -19.00
CA LEU A 112 0.81 4.81 -20.04
C LEU A 112 0.05 5.35 -21.25
N ALA A 113 -0.98 4.64 -21.71
CA ALA A 113 -1.84 5.07 -22.82
C ALA A 113 -2.60 6.38 -22.51
N GLU A 114 -3.12 6.53 -21.28
CA GLU A 114 -3.79 7.77 -20.86
C GLU A 114 -2.83 8.96 -20.83
N LEU A 115 -1.59 8.77 -20.34
CA LEU A 115 -0.56 9.81 -20.35
C LEU A 115 -0.16 10.22 -21.78
N GLU A 116 -0.07 9.28 -22.72
CA GLU A 116 0.12 9.58 -24.14
C GLU A 116 -1.07 10.35 -24.72
N ARG A 117 -2.29 9.93 -24.40
CA ARG A 117 -3.53 10.57 -24.88
C ARG A 117 -3.62 12.05 -24.46
N VAL A 118 -3.17 12.39 -23.25
CA VAL A 118 -3.15 13.79 -22.77
C VAL A 118 -1.89 14.55 -23.17
N GLY A 119 -0.96 13.92 -23.92
CA GLY A 119 0.26 14.55 -24.42
C GLY A 119 1.34 14.78 -23.34
N ALA A 120 1.30 14.03 -22.22
CA ALA A 120 2.30 14.11 -21.16
C ALA A 120 3.59 13.39 -21.56
N THR A 121 4.44 14.06 -22.37
CA THR A 121 5.69 13.50 -22.91
C THR A 121 6.92 13.88 -22.10
N ALA A 122 6.97 15.10 -21.55
CA ALA A 122 8.06 15.54 -20.70
C ALA A 122 7.95 14.94 -19.29
N GLN A 123 9.08 14.75 -18.63
CA GLN A 123 9.12 14.15 -17.28
C GLN A 123 8.25 14.94 -16.29
N GLU A 124 8.33 16.27 -16.32
CA GLU A 124 7.58 17.16 -15.44
C GLU A 124 6.06 17.03 -15.65
N ALA A 125 5.61 16.77 -16.88
CA ALA A 125 4.21 16.51 -17.20
C ALA A 125 3.74 15.14 -16.74
N ARG A 126 4.63 14.27 -16.29
CA ARG A 126 4.36 12.92 -15.78
C ARG A 126 4.53 12.84 -14.26
N ALA A 127 4.45 14.00 -13.58
CA ALA A 127 4.54 14.07 -12.14
C ALA A 127 3.43 13.24 -11.48
N ALA A 128 3.80 12.51 -10.45
CA ALA A 128 2.92 11.59 -9.75
C ALA A 128 3.34 11.43 -8.29
N GLN A 129 2.45 10.90 -7.48
CA GLN A 129 2.79 10.45 -6.13
C GLN A 129 2.08 9.15 -5.79
N PHE A 130 2.77 8.30 -5.06
CA PHE A 130 2.08 7.27 -4.28
C PHE A 130 1.65 7.84 -2.94
N ARG A 131 0.44 7.50 -2.53
CA ARG A 131 -0.08 7.83 -1.20
C ARG A 131 -0.67 6.59 -0.54
N THR A 132 -0.30 6.35 0.72
CA THR A 132 -0.90 5.35 1.59
C THR A 132 -1.58 6.05 2.75
N VAL A 133 -2.81 5.63 3.06
CA VAL A 133 -3.50 5.98 4.30
C VAL A 133 -3.64 4.72 5.12
N ILE A 134 -3.15 4.77 6.36
CA ILE A 134 -3.36 3.73 7.38
C ILE A 134 -4.45 4.20 8.33
N CYS A 135 -5.41 3.34 8.61
CA CYS A 135 -6.34 3.45 9.72
C CYS A 135 -5.92 2.43 10.79
N LEU A 136 -5.37 2.92 11.90
CA LEU A 136 -5.06 2.12 13.09
C LEU A 136 -6.20 2.26 14.09
N ILE A 137 -6.72 1.14 14.58
CA ILE A 137 -7.69 1.11 15.69
C ILE A 137 -7.06 0.32 16.81
N GLN A 138 -6.85 1.01 17.94
CA GLN A 138 -6.24 0.47 19.15
C GLN A 138 -7.02 0.96 20.37
N ASP A 139 -7.39 0.06 21.28
CA ASP A 139 -8.17 0.39 22.48
C ASP A 139 -9.44 1.21 22.19
N GLY A 140 -10.08 0.95 21.05
CA GLY A 140 -11.28 1.66 20.58
C GLY A 140 -11.02 3.08 20.03
N GLN A 141 -9.77 3.51 19.92
CA GLN A 141 -9.39 4.79 19.31
C GLN A 141 -8.91 4.60 17.87
N GLU A 142 -9.41 5.45 17.00
CA GLU A 142 -9.07 5.44 15.58
C GLU A 142 -8.05 6.54 15.25
N HIS A 143 -6.90 6.14 14.69
CA HIS A 143 -5.85 7.03 14.24
C HIS A 143 -5.66 6.90 12.73
N LEU A 144 -5.52 8.03 12.06
CA LEU A 144 -5.26 8.09 10.61
C LEU A 144 -3.85 8.59 10.37
N ILE A 145 -3.08 7.79 9.65
CA ILE A 145 -1.67 8.04 9.37
C ILE A 145 -1.47 8.01 7.86
N GLU A 146 -0.72 8.98 7.33
CA GLU A 146 -0.45 9.07 5.91
C GLU A 146 1.03 9.01 5.61
N GLY A 147 1.37 8.35 4.49
CA GLY A 147 2.70 8.38 3.90
C GLY A 147 2.60 8.65 2.41
N GLN A 148 3.52 9.49 1.91
CA GLN A 148 3.56 9.89 0.50
C GLN A 148 4.97 9.71 -0.05
N CYS A 149 5.05 9.37 -1.35
CA CYS A 149 6.29 9.38 -2.11
C CYS A 149 6.04 10.04 -3.46
N LYS A 150 6.65 11.19 -3.69
CA LYS A 150 6.58 11.92 -4.96
C LYS A 150 7.55 11.31 -5.98
N GLY A 151 7.22 11.44 -7.25
CA GLY A 151 8.03 10.93 -8.34
C GLY A 151 7.41 11.23 -9.69
N PHE A 152 7.77 10.39 -10.65
CA PHE A 152 7.36 10.54 -12.05
C PHE A 152 7.01 9.18 -12.64
N ILE A 153 6.11 9.17 -13.63
CA ILE A 153 5.81 7.97 -14.39
C ILE A 153 6.77 7.89 -15.58
N GLU A 154 7.61 6.87 -15.60
CA GLU A 154 8.51 6.59 -16.74
C GLU A 154 7.70 6.19 -17.99
N PRO A 155 8.19 6.49 -19.20
CA PRO A 155 7.50 6.14 -20.44
C PRO A 155 7.47 4.65 -20.74
N ALA A 156 8.36 3.88 -20.13
CA ALA A 156 8.48 2.44 -20.29
C ALA A 156 8.69 1.77 -18.92
N ARG A 157 8.37 0.49 -18.85
CA ARG A 157 8.59 -0.34 -17.67
C ARG A 157 10.06 -0.68 -17.51
N SER A 158 10.56 -0.65 -16.28
CA SER A 158 11.92 -1.06 -15.91
C SER A 158 11.94 -1.74 -14.56
N GLY A 159 12.76 -2.80 -14.42
CA GLY A 159 12.83 -3.61 -13.20
C GLY A 159 11.77 -4.71 -13.13
N ALA A 160 11.96 -5.61 -12.16
CA ALA A 160 11.12 -6.79 -11.98
C ALA A 160 10.68 -6.99 -10.51
N GLU A 161 11.21 -6.20 -9.60
CA GLU A 161 10.89 -6.29 -8.18
C GLU A 161 9.59 -5.53 -7.84
N GLY A 162 9.04 -5.80 -6.66
CA GLY A 162 7.85 -5.12 -6.17
C GLY A 162 6.56 -5.60 -6.80
N PHE A 163 5.57 -4.69 -6.89
CA PHE A 163 4.24 -4.99 -7.44
C PHE A 163 3.51 -3.71 -7.92
N GLY A 164 2.39 -3.90 -8.62
CA GLY A 164 1.53 -2.80 -9.06
C GLY A 164 2.22 -1.92 -10.10
N TYR A 165 2.40 -0.64 -9.80
CA TYR A 165 3.00 0.35 -10.69
C TYR A 165 4.51 0.56 -10.46
N ASP A 166 5.15 -0.25 -9.62
CA ASP A 166 6.58 -0.12 -9.32
C ASP A 166 7.47 -0.06 -10.56
N PRO A 167 7.20 -0.84 -11.64
CA PRO A 167 8.03 -0.81 -12.86
C PRO A 167 7.95 0.50 -13.65
N VAL A 168 6.98 1.35 -13.40
CA VAL A 168 6.83 2.63 -14.11
C VAL A 168 6.98 3.85 -13.20
N PHE A 169 7.09 3.66 -11.88
CA PHE A 169 7.21 4.76 -10.94
C PHE A 169 8.68 4.99 -10.54
N LYS A 170 9.22 6.15 -10.89
CA LYS A 170 10.54 6.61 -10.48
C LYS A 170 10.40 7.66 -9.38
N PRO A 171 10.87 7.41 -8.16
CA PRO A 171 10.78 8.37 -7.07
C PRO A 171 11.68 9.59 -7.33
N GLU A 172 11.25 10.74 -6.85
CA GLU A 172 11.99 12.00 -6.95
C GLU A 172 13.38 11.86 -6.30
N GLY A 173 14.40 12.39 -6.96
CA GLY A 173 15.79 12.32 -6.50
C GLY A 173 16.51 11.00 -6.80
N HIS A 174 15.84 10.05 -7.48
CA HIS A 174 16.41 8.77 -7.86
C HIS A 174 16.47 8.61 -9.38
N SER A 175 17.39 7.75 -9.88
CA SER A 175 17.58 7.49 -11.31
C SER A 175 16.94 6.17 -11.78
N CYS A 176 16.33 5.40 -10.87
CA CYS A 176 15.73 4.10 -11.14
C CYS A 176 14.29 4.04 -10.64
N THR A 177 13.51 3.09 -11.14
CA THR A 177 12.14 2.84 -10.71
C THR A 177 12.12 2.07 -9.37
N PHE A 178 10.96 2.03 -8.70
CA PHE A 178 10.80 1.20 -7.51
C PHE A 178 11.06 -0.29 -7.78
N ALA A 179 10.79 -0.77 -9.00
CA ALA A 179 11.04 -2.16 -9.36
C ALA A 179 12.51 -2.48 -9.68
N GLU A 180 13.38 -1.49 -9.69
CA GLU A 180 14.83 -1.64 -9.84
C GLU A 180 15.58 -1.49 -8.49
N MET A 181 14.88 -1.07 -7.43
CA MET A 181 15.47 -0.88 -6.11
C MET A 181 15.47 -2.18 -5.30
N ALA A 182 16.48 -2.33 -4.44
CA ALA A 182 16.44 -3.33 -3.39
C ALA A 182 15.26 -3.05 -2.42
N PRO A 183 14.63 -4.10 -1.84
CA PRO A 183 13.50 -3.92 -0.94
C PRO A 183 13.76 -2.95 0.22
N GLU A 184 14.94 -3.01 0.82
CA GLU A 184 15.34 -2.15 1.95
C GLU A 184 15.43 -0.69 1.51
N GLU A 185 15.99 -0.42 0.33
CA GLU A 185 16.10 0.93 -0.24
C GLU A 185 14.72 1.50 -0.53
N LYS A 186 13.86 0.73 -1.21
CA LYS A 186 12.47 1.10 -1.48
C LYS A 186 11.71 1.37 -0.18
N ASN A 187 11.81 0.49 0.82
CA ASN A 187 11.10 0.61 2.10
C ASN A 187 11.53 1.85 2.88
N ALA A 188 12.80 2.29 2.76
CA ALA A 188 13.27 3.50 3.40
C ALA A 188 12.59 4.77 2.89
N ILE A 189 12.20 4.84 1.62
CA ILE A 189 11.70 6.06 0.97
C ILE A 189 10.23 6.00 0.55
N SER A 190 9.65 4.80 0.45
CA SER A 190 8.30 4.61 -0.10
C SER A 190 7.21 5.22 0.77
N HIS A 191 6.07 5.49 0.15
CA HIS A 191 4.83 5.91 0.80
C HIS A 191 4.43 4.99 1.95
N ARG A 192 4.43 3.66 1.72
CA ARG A 192 4.09 2.66 2.75
C ARG A 192 5.14 2.66 3.85
N GLY A 193 6.43 2.65 3.52
CA GLY A 193 7.49 2.69 4.51
C GLY A 193 7.40 3.91 5.43
N ARG A 194 7.04 5.08 4.89
CA ARG A 194 6.81 6.31 5.69
C ARG A 194 5.58 6.18 6.58
N ALA A 195 4.46 5.70 6.04
CA ALA A 195 3.23 5.50 6.80
C ALA A 195 3.42 4.48 7.94
N VAL A 196 4.10 3.36 7.67
CA VAL A 196 4.38 2.33 8.67
C VAL A 196 5.27 2.84 9.79
N ARG A 197 6.34 3.58 9.49
CA ARG A 197 7.19 4.19 10.54
C ARG A 197 6.40 5.14 11.44
N ALA A 198 5.56 6.01 10.85
CA ALA A 198 4.71 6.91 11.62
C ALA A 198 3.66 6.15 12.44
N MET A 199 3.15 5.01 11.95
CA MET A 199 2.25 4.14 12.71
C MET A 199 2.98 3.51 13.92
N VAL A 200 4.21 3.04 13.74
CA VAL A 200 5.00 2.46 14.83
C VAL A 200 5.29 3.51 15.91
N GLU A 201 5.61 4.74 15.53
CA GLU A 201 5.77 5.84 16.49
C GLU A 201 4.47 6.08 17.31
N GLN A 202 3.31 5.98 16.66
CA GLN A 202 2.01 6.10 17.33
C GLN A 202 1.73 4.93 18.29
N LEU A 203 2.12 3.70 17.94
CA LEU A 203 1.94 2.51 18.79
C LEU A 203 2.78 2.54 20.08
N LEU A 204 3.84 3.36 20.12
CA LEU A 204 4.75 3.48 21.27
C LEU A 204 4.37 4.61 22.23
N THR A 205 3.34 5.40 21.89
CA THR A 205 2.86 6.55 22.71
C THR A 205 1.62 6.20 23.49
#